data_d338676093e5cf9ddda6703d53633882
#
_entry.id   d338676093e5cf9ddda6703d53633882
#
_cell.length_a   1.000
_cell.length_b   1.000
_cell.length_c   1.000
_cell.angle_alpha   90.00
_cell.angle_beta   90.00
_cell.angle_gamma   90.00
#
_symmetry.space_group_name_H-M   'P 1'
#
loop_
_entity.id
_entity.type
_entity.pdbx_description
1 polymer ?
#
loop_
_entity_poly.entity_id
_entity_poly.type
_entity_poly.pdbx_seq_one_letter_code
_entity_poly.pdbx_strand_id
1 'polypeptide(L)'
;MMIKNLKLAALNSLMWNAVEKMSGQALRFILTIVIARLVSPADFGLIAMLSIFLSVAQSFIDCGFYNALVQKQDRTEVDYSTMFYSNVLISVVVYFFLYWSAPYIASFYSQPELKQITRVMGVSLIISAFRIVQQAKLVIALNFRIQAVFSV
;
A
#
# COMPACT_ATOMS: atom_id res chain seq x y z
N MET A 1 33.52 19.89 -12.68
CA MET A 1 33.71 18.71 -11.81
C MET A 1 32.42 18.31 -11.07
N MET A 2 31.59 19.23 -10.60
CA MET A 2 30.31 19.00 -9.87
C MET A 2 29.26 18.20 -10.65
N ILE A 3 29.05 18.48 -11.94
CA ILE A 3 28.02 17.82 -12.78
C ILE A 3 28.31 16.33 -12.99
N LYS A 4 29.57 15.93 -13.03
CA LYS A 4 29.98 14.53 -13.22
C LYS A 4 29.68 13.68 -11.96
N ASN A 5 29.84 14.28 -10.79
CA ASN A 5 29.53 13.62 -9.50
C ASN A 5 28.00 13.48 -9.30
N LEU A 6 27.20 14.45 -9.75
CA LEU A 6 25.75 14.38 -9.73
C LEU A 6 25.21 13.27 -10.63
N LYS A 7 25.75 13.12 -11.83
CA LYS A 7 25.35 12.03 -12.76
C LYS A 7 25.71 10.65 -12.19
N LEU A 8 26.89 10.52 -11.57
CA LEU A 8 27.29 9.26 -10.92
C LEU A 8 26.42 8.94 -9.70
N ALA A 9 26.09 9.93 -8.88
CA ALA A 9 25.20 9.74 -7.74
C ALA A 9 23.77 9.39 -8.19
N ALA A 10 23.27 10.02 -9.24
CA ALA A 10 21.96 9.69 -9.81
C ALA A 10 21.93 8.27 -10.41
N LEU A 11 22.97 7.90 -11.15
CA LEU A 11 23.10 6.53 -11.69
C LEU A 11 23.17 5.48 -10.58
N ASN A 12 23.93 5.76 -9.53
CA ASN A 12 24.04 4.83 -8.40
C ASN A 12 22.70 4.69 -7.65
N SER A 13 21.96 5.77 -7.47
CA SER A 13 20.61 5.75 -6.88
C SER A 13 19.61 5.01 -7.76
N LEU A 14 19.70 5.15 -9.08
CA LEU A 14 18.86 4.42 -10.04
C LEU A 14 19.18 2.91 -10.01
N MET A 15 20.46 2.55 -9.96
CA MET A 15 20.88 1.14 -9.86
C MET A 15 20.39 0.51 -8.56
N TRP A 16 20.53 1.19 -7.41
CA TRP A 16 20.02 0.69 -6.14
C TRP A 16 18.50 0.54 -6.13
N ASN A 17 17.77 1.51 -6.69
CA ASN A 17 16.31 1.42 -6.86
C ASN A 17 15.92 0.24 -7.79
N ALA A 18 16.68 0.02 -8.86
CA ALA A 18 16.42 -1.09 -9.77
C ALA A 18 16.67 -2.44 -9.06
N VAL A 19 17.79 -2.57 -8.32
CA VAL A 19 18.12 -3.77 -7.54
C VAL A 19 17.05 -4.04 -6.48
N GLU A 20 16.62 -3.02 -5.73
CA GLU A 20 15.55 -3.12 -4.73
C GLU A 20 14.24 -3.60 -5.34
N LYS A 21 13.80 -2.99 -6.43
CA LYS A 21 12.57 -3.39 -7.12
C LYS A 21 12.66 -4.78 -7.73
N MET A 22 13.78 -5.12 -8.34
CA MET A 22 13.99 -6.44 -8.94
C MET A 22 14.06 -7.55 -7.88
N SER A 23 14.78 -7.32 -6.79
CA SER A 23 14.86 -8.30 -5.68
C SER A 23 13.49 -8.49 -5.02
N GLY A 24 12.76 -7.41 -4.78
CA GLY A 24 11.39 -7.49 -4.26
C GLY A 24 10.44 -8.23 -5.21
N GLN A 25 10.55 -7.98 -6.50
CA GLN A 25 9.74 -8.66 -7.51
C GLN A 25 10.10 -10.14 -7.65
N ALA A 26 11.39 -10.47 -7.63
CA ALA A 26 11.88 -11.85 -7.66
C ALA A 26 11.38 -12.64 -6.43
N LEU A 27 11.47 -12.04 -5.24
CA LEU A 27 10.95 -12.65 -4.02
C LEU A 27 9.44 -12.91 -4.10
N ARG A 28 8.66 -11.92 -4.56
CA ARG A 28 7.22 -12.09 -4.77
C ARG A 28 6.91 -13.18 -5.78
N PHE A 29 7.67 -13.26 -6.86
CA PHE A 29 7.51 -14.29 -7.88
C PHE A 29 7.75 -15.71 -7.32
N ILE A 30 8.84 -15.89 -6.56
CA ILE A 30 9.15 -17.16 -5.89
C ILE A 30 8.04 -17.52 -4.90
N LEU A 31 7.60 -16.57 -4.05
CA LEU A 31 6.51 -16.80 -3.10
C LEU A 31 5.22 -17.17 -3.82
N THR A 32 4.90 -16.51 -4.93
CA THR A 32 3.70 -16.83 -5.73
C THR A 32 3.75 -18.26 -6.27
N ILE A 33 4.92 -18.72 -6.75
CA ILE A 33 5.08 -20.12 -7.22
C ILE A 33 4.89 -21.11 -6.06
N VAL A 34 5.47 -20.82 -4.88
CA VAL A 34 5.33 -21.67 -3.71
C VAL A 34 3.87 -21.76 -3.27
N ILE A 35 3.19 -20.61 -3.19
CA ILE A 35 1.77 -20.54 -2.83
C ILE A 35 0.91 -21.27 -3.87
N ALA A 36 1.20 -21.07 -5.17
CA ALA A 36 0.46 -21.73 -6.26
C ALA A 36 0.58 -23.27 -6.23
N ARG A 37 1.63 -23.81 -5.63
CA ARG A 37 1.78 -25.27 -5.44
C ARG A 37 1.05 -25.79 -4.20
N LEU A 38 0.81 -24.95 -3.21
CA LEU A 38 0.19 -25.33 -1.93
C LEU A 38 -1.31 -25.08 -1.90
N VAL A 39 -1.79 -24.12 -2.68
CA VAL A 39 -3.18 -23.66 -2.69
C VAL A 39 -3.90 -24.20 -3.93
N SER A 40 -5.13 -24.66 -3.76
CA SER A 40 -5.91 -25.18 -4.88
C SER A 40 -6.28 -24.05 -5.89
N PRO A 41 -6.48 -24.37 -7.16
CA PRO A 41 -6.95 -23.37 -8.14
C PRO A 41 -8.29 -22.73 -7.75
N ALA A 42 -9.15 -23.47 -7.04
CA ALA A 42 -10.43 -22.97 -6.55
C ALA A 42 -10.23 -21.86 -5.50
N ASP A 43 -9.30 -22.06 -4.55
CA ASP A 43 -9.01 -21.07 -3.50
C ASP A 43 -8.38 -19.80 -4.09
N PHE A 44 -7.56 -19.94 -5.14
CA PHE A 44 -7.06 -18.79 -5.91
C PHE A 44 -8.21 -18.00 -6.56
N GLY A 45 -9.21 -18.70 -7.07
CA GLY A 45 -10.44 -18.10 -7.59
C GLY A 45 -11.17 -17.27 -6.54
N LEU A 46 -11.29 -17.78 -5.32
CA LEU A 46 -11.93 -17.06 -4.21
C LEU A 46 -11.17 -15.76 -3.86
N ILE A 47 -9.85 -15.82 -3.80
CA ILE A 47 -9.00 -14.64 -3.53
C ILE A 47 -9.14 -13.62 -4.68
N ALA A 48 -9.17 -14.07 -5.93
CA ALA A 48 -9.34 -13.21 -7.09
C ALA A 48 -10.69 -12.48 -7.08
N MET A 49 -11.78 -13.17 -6.71
CA MET A 49 -13.10 -12.56 -6.54
C MET A 49 -13.11 -11.47 -5.48
N LEU A 50 -12.42 -11.70 -4.36
CA LEU A 50 -12.31 -10.73 -3.27
C LEU A 50 -11.40 -9.55 -3.60
N SER A 51 -10.41 -9.73 -4.46
CA SER A 51 -9.43 -8.68 -4.77
C SER A 51 -10.09 -7.41 -5.32
N ILE A 52 -11.21 -7.53 -6.03
CA ILE A 52 -11.98 -6.39 -6.54
C ILE A 52 -12.53 -5.56 -5.38
N PHE A 53 -13.18 -6.20 -4.41
CA PHE A 53 -13.75 -5.51 -3.25
C PHE A 53 -12.67 -4.89 -2.37
N LEU A 54 -11.56 -5.61 -2.16
CA LEU A 54 -10.42 -5.10 -1.40
C LEU A 54 -9.75 -3.92 -2.11
N SER A 55 -9.63 -3.93 -3.44
CA SER A 55 -9.07 -2.84 -4.22
C SER A 55 -9.93 -1.58 -4.15
N VAL A 56 -11.26 -1.74 -4.25
CA VAL A 56 -12.21 -0.65 -4.08
C VAL A 56 -12.12 -0.08 -2.66
N ALA A 57 -12.13 -0.95 -1.64
CA ALA A 57 -11.98 -0.56 -0.25
C ALA A 57 -10.66 0.19 0.00
N GLN A 58 -9.55 -0.31 -0.54
CA GLN A 58 -8.25 0.35 -0.46
C GLN A 58 -8.26 1.74 -1.11
N SER A 59 -8.93 1.90 -2.27
CA SER A 59 -9.05 3.18 -2.94
C SER A 59 -9.76 4.23 -2.08
N PHE A 60 -10.75 3.84 -1.29
CA PHE A 60 -11.41 4.73 -0.32
C PHE A 60 -10.48 5.14 0.81
N ILE A 61 -9.64 4.22 1.31
CA ILE A 61 -8.67 4.50 2.37
C ILE A 61 -7.58 5.44 1.85
N ASP A 62 -7.12 5.23 0.62
CA ASP A 62 -6.06 6.03 0.01
C ASP A 62 -6.50 7.45 -0.39
N CYS A 63 -7.80 7.74 -0.42
CA CYS A 63 -8.56 9.00 -0.71
C CYS A 63 -7.76 10.32 -0.87
N GLY A 64 -6.59 10.26 -1.48
CA GLY A 64 -5.77 11.45 -1.78
C GLY A 64 -5.02 12.07 -0.59
N PHE A 65 -5.22 11.63 0.64
CA PHE A 65 -4.52 12.16 1.81
C PHE A 65 -3.00 12.03 1.70
N TYR A 66 -2.52 10.91 1.16
CA TYR A 66 -1.10 10.71 0.89
C TYR A 66 -0.56 11.77 -0.07
N ASN A 67 -1.24 11.97 -1.20
CA ASN A 67 -0.84 12.95 -2.21
C ASN A 67 -0.94 14.37 -1.70
N ALA A 68 -1.99 14.69 -0.94
CA ALA A 68 -2.17 16.00 -0.33
C ALA A 68 -1.03 16.33 0.66
N LEU A 69 -0.62 15.34 1.48
CA LEU A 69 0.50 15.53 2.40
C LEU A 69 1.83 15.67 1.68
N VAL A 70 2.07 14.90 0.62
CA VAL A 70 3.31 14.99 -0.17
C VAL A 70 3.41 16.33 -0.92
N GLN A 71 2.29 16.91 -1.37
CA GLN A 71 2.26 18.18 -2.09
C GLN A 71 2.34 19.42 -1.17
N LYS A 72 1.91 19.30 0.09
CA LYS A 72 1.94 20.43 1.03
C LYS A 72 3.39 20.78 1.37
N GLN A 73 3.80 22.05 1.16
CA GLN A 73 5.17 22.50 1.43
C GLN A 73 5.41 22.79 2.92
N ASP A 74 4.47 23.46 3.58
CA ASP A 74 4.52 23.80 5.02
C ASP A 74 3.84 22.72 5.85
N ARG A 75 4.56 21.64 6.12
CA ARG A 75 4.07 20.48 6.87
C ARG A 75 4.37 20.65 8.35
N THR A 76 3.36 20.44 9.17
CA THR A 76 3.49 20.44 10.63
C THR A 76 3.31 19.03 11.18
N GLU A 77 3.77 18.77 12.42
CA GLU A 77 3.51 17.48 13.10
C GLU A 77 2.01 17.23 13.28
N VAL A 78 1.20 18.29 13.33
CA VAL A 78 -0.26 18.20 13.40
C VAL A 78 -0.83 17.61 12.10
N ASP A 79 -0.29 17.97 10.93
CA ASP A 79 -0.73 17.43 9.65
C ASP A 79 -0.48 15.92 9.56
N TYR A 80 0.67 15.45 10.03
CA TYR A 80 0.99 14.01 10.08
C TYR A 80 0.07 13.26 11.03
N SER A 81 -0.19 13.82 12.20
CA SER A 81 -1.08 13.21 13.19
C SER A 81 -2.52 13.17 12.67
N THR A 82 -3.00 14.27 12.09
CA THR A 82 -4.36 14.34 11.51
C THR A 82 -4.53 13.31 10.40
N MET A 83 -3.55 13.21 9.49
CA MET A 83 -3.57 12.20 8.43
C MET A 83 -3.60 10.79 9.00
N PHE A 84 -2.79 10.52 10.03
CA PHE A 84 -2.74 9.21 10.66
C PHE A 84 -4.09 8.81 11.24
N TYR A 85 -4.66 9.66 12.11
CA TYR A 85 -5.94 9.37 12.75
C TYR A 85 -7.09 9.29 11.74
N SER A 86 -7.13 10.16 10.74
CA SER A 86 -8.14 10.13 9.68
C SER A 86 -8.06 8.83 8.87
N ASN A 87 -6.85 8.41 8.49
CA ASN A 87 -6.65 7.20 7.70
C ASN A 87 -7.02 5.93 8.50
N VAL A 88 -6.64 5.87 9.76
CA VAL A 88 -7.02 4.76 10.65
C VAL A 88 -8.54 4.74 10.86
N LEU A 89 -9.17 5.89 11.09
CA LEU A 89 -10.62 5.98 11.25
C LEU A 89 -11.36 5.50 9.99
N ILE A 90 -10.95 5.99 8.82
CA ILE A 90 -11.53 5.58 7.53
C ILE A 90 -11.35 4.08 7.31
N SER A 91 -10.16 3.53 7.59
CA SER A 91 -9.89 2.10 7.40
C SER A 91 -10.77 1.23 8.31
N VAL A 92 -11.01 1.65 9.54
CA VAL A 92 -11.92 0.98 10.47
C VAL A 92 -13.36 1.02 9.96
N VAL A 93 -13.84 2.18 9.50
CA VAL A 93 -15.20 2.32 8.94
C VAL A 93 -15.36 1.44 7.70
N VAL A 94 -14.40 1.47 6.77
CA VAL A 94 -14.40 0.65 5.56
C VAL A 94 -14.35 -0.84 5.90
N TYR A 95 -13.55 -1.22 6.90
CA TYR A 95 -13.52 -2.61 7.39
C TYR A 95 -14.87 -3.06 7.94
N PHE A 96 -15.54 -2.25 8.78
CA PHE A 96 -16.87 -2.57 9.29
C PHE A 96 -17.90 -2.71 8.17
N PHE A 97 -17.84 -1.82 7.17
CA PHE A 97 -18.69 -1.92 6.00
C PHE A 97 -18.45 -3.23 5.23
N LEU A 98 -17.19 -3.58 5.00
CA LEU A 98 -16.79 -4.81 4.34
C LEU A 98 -17.19 -6.06 5.18
N TYR A 99 -17.04 -5.99 6.50
CA TYR A 99 -17.43 -7.06 7.41
C TYR A 99 -18.93 -7.35 7.36
N TRP A 100 -19.74 -6.30 7.31
CA TRP A 100 -21.21 -6.44 7.16
C TRP A 100 -21.62 -6.89 5.75
N SER A 101 -20.89 -6.46 4.73
CA SER A 101 -21.13 -6.86 3.34
C SER A 101 -20.67 -8.30 3.06
N ALA A 102 -19.84 -8.90 3.89
CA ALA A 102 -19.26 -10.24 3.68
C ALA A 102 -20.32 -11.34 3.41
N PRO A 103 -21.46 -11.44 4.14
CA PRO A 103 -22.49 -12.44 3.83
C PRO A 103 -23.16 -12.20 2.47
N TYR A 104 -23.33 -10.94 2.06
CA TYR A 104 -23.91 -10.59 0.75
C TYR A 104 -22.95 -10.94 -0.39
N ILE A 105 -21.65 -10.69 -0.20
CA ILE A 105 -20.60 -11.10 -1.16
C ILE A 105 -20.60 -12.63 -1.31
N ALA A 106 -20.62 -13.36 -0.19
CA ALA A 106 -20.64 -14.81 -0.20
C ALA A 106 -21.88 -15.39 -0.91
N SER A 107 -23.06 -14.80 -0.69
CA SER A 107 -24.30 -15.21 -1.36
C SER A 107 -24.30 -14.87 -2.86
N PHE A 108 -23.77 -13.72 -3.23
CA PHE A 108 -23.67 -13.30 -4.63
C PHE A 108 -22.82 -14.25 -5.48
N TYR A 109 -21.69 -14.71 -4.93
CA TYR A 109 -20.83 -15.68 -5.61
C TYR A 109 -21.21 -17.14 -5.35
N SER A 110 -22.23 -17.41 -4.53
CA SER A 110 -22.63 -18.76 -4.10
C SER A 110 -21.49 -19.56 -3.46
N GLN A 111 -20.59 -18.85 -2.75
CA GLN A 111 -19.41 -19.41 -2.09
C GLN A 111 -19.39 -19.03 -0.61
N PRO A 112 -19.83 -19.91 0.30
CA PRO A 112 -19.93 -19.58 1.73
C PRO A 112 -18.57 -19.29 2.39
N GLU A 113 -17.48 -19.82 1.85
CA GLU A 113 -16.11 -19.61 2.33
C GLU A 113 -15.66 -18.14 2.20
N LEU A 114 -16.19 -17.41 1.18
CA LEU A 114 -15.88 -16.00 0.97
C LEU A 114 -16.23 -15.12 2.18
N LYS A 115 -17.24 -15.51 2.96
CA LYS A 115 -17.63 -14.78 4.17
C LYS A 115 -16.47 -14.69 5.18
N GLN A 116 -15.83 -15.82 5.45
CA GLN A 116 -14.70 -15.87 6.40
C GLN A 116 -13.45 -15.20 5.83
N ILE A 117 -13.14 -15.49 4.58
CA ILE A 117 -11.97 -14.95 3.89
C ILE A 117 -12.07 -13.42 3.81
N THR A 118 -13.24 -12.86 3.46
CA THR A 118 -13.48 -11.40 3.41
C THR A 118 -13.20 -10.74 4.77
N ARG A 119 -13.65 -11.34 5.86
CA ARG A 119 -13.44 -10.80 7.21
C ARG A 119 -11.99 -10.80 7.62
N VAL A 120 -11.27 -11.88 7.35
CA VAL A 120 -9.85 -12.00 7.68
C VAL A 120 -9.01 -11.10 6.80
N MET A 121 -9.24 -11.11 5.49
CA MET A 121 -8.48 -10.26 4.57
C MET A 121 -8.78 -8.77 4.76
N GLY A 122 -9.99 -8.42 5.20
CA GLY A 122 -10.33 -7.04 5.54
C GLY A 122 -9.46 -6.44 6.64
N VAL A 123 -8.92 -7.23 7.56
CA VAL A 123 -7.97 -6.76 8.59
C VAL A 123 -6.71 -6.17 7.97
N SER A 124 -6.28 -6.68 6.80
CA SER A 124 -5.12 -6.14 6.09
C SER A 124 -5.28 -4.67 5.69
N LEU A 125 -6.51 -4.18 5.50
CA LEU A 125 -6.81 -2.77 5.22
C LEU A 125 -6.43 -1.88 6.39
N ILE A 126 -6.73 -2.31 7.62
CA ILE A 126 -6.36 -1.57 8.83
C ILE A 126 -4.83 -1.55 8.97
N ILE A 127 -4.17 -2.69 8.77
CA ILE A 127 -2.70 -2.77 8.81
C ILE A 127 -2.08 -1.85 7.75
N SER A 128 -2.66 -1.79 6.55
CA SER A 128 -2.20 -0.91 5.48
C SER A 128 -2.30 0.57 5.84
N ALA A 129 -3.34 0.97 6.58
CA ALA A 129 -3.52 2.35 7.02
C ALA A 129 -2.38 2.82 7.96
N PHE A 130 -1.89 1.95 8.84
CA PHE A 130 -0.72 2.26 9.68
C PHE A 130 0.55 2.49 8.87
N ARG A 131 0.72 1.78 7.76
CA ARG A 131 1.90 1.89 6.90
C ARG A 131 1.96 3.19 6.10
N ILE A 132 0.81 3.72 5.65
CA ILE A 132 0.73 4.87 4.72
C ILE A 132 1.47 6.10 5.26
N VAL A 133 1.30 6.43 6.53
CA VAL A 133 1.95 7.61 7.14
C VAL A 133 3.46 7.43 7.26
N GLN A 134 3.92 6.23 7.62
CA GLN A 134 5.36 5.95 7.69
C GLN A 134 5.99 6.04 6.30
N GLN A 135 5.30 5.56 5.28
CA GLN A 135 5.74 5.66 3.90
C GLN A 135 5.79 7.14 3.43
N ALA A 136 4.78 7.95 3.79
CA ALA A 136 4.79 9.38 3.48
C ALA A 136 5.98 10.10 4.13
N LYS A 137 6.27 9.85 5.41
CA LYS A 137 7.44 10.41 6.11
C LYS A 137 8.75 10.04 5.42
N LEU A 138 8.92 8.79 5.00
CA LEU A 138 10.11 8.33 4.30
C LEU A 138 10.29 9.02 2.95
N VAL A 139 9.24 9.11 2.15
CA VAL A 139 9.29 9.76 0.82
C VAL A 139 9.61 11.24 0.96
N ILE A 140 9.03 11.91 1.95
CA ILE A 140 9.29 13.32 2.23
C ILE A 140 10.75 13.53 2.69
N ALA A 141 11.27 12.67 3.57
CA ALA A 141 12.65 12.75 4.03
C ALA A 141 13.68 12.57 2.89
N LEU A 142 13.39 11.68 1.93
CA LEU A 142 14.21 11.50 0.74
C LEU A 142 14.17 12.72 -0.19
N ASN A 143 13.01 13.33 -0.38
CA ASN A 143 12.85 14.55 -1.18
C ASN A 143 13.57 15.75 -0.54
N PHE A 144 13.59 15.87 0.80
CA PHE A 144 14.33 16.94 1.48
C PHE A 144 15.84 16.84 1.23
N ARG A 145 16.42 15.65 1.18
CA ARG A 145 17.85 15.48 0.83
C ARG A 145 18.13 15.92 -0.60
N ILE A 146 17.23 15.61 -1.53
CA ILE A 146 17.34 16.01 -2.92
C ILE A 146 17.16 17.53 -3.05
N GLN A 147 16.18 18.13 -2.39
CA GLN A 147 15.97 19.58 -2.39
C GLN A 147 17.12 20.36 -1.75
N ALA A 148 17.68 19.86 -0.66
CA ALA A 148 18.84 20.49 -0.01
C ALA A 148 20.09 20.50 -0.92
N VAL A 149 20.23 19.53 -1.82
CA VAL A 149 21.33 19.47 -2.79
C VAL A 149 21.13 20.44 -3.97
N PHE A 150 19.87 20.77 -4.31
CA PHE A 150 19.54 21.69 -5.40
C PHE A 150 19.36 23.15 -4.96
N SER A 151 19.34 23.44 -3.65
CA SER A 151 19.18 24.81 -3.12
C SER A 151 20.51 25.49 -2.78
N VAL A 152 21.65 24.94 -3.18
CA VAL A 152 23.00 25.50 -3.15
C VAL A 152 23.49 25.67 -4.59
#